data_b15f7e50d1faac1b9970e72b4f783e24
#
_entry.id   b15f7e50d1faac1b9970e72b4f783e24
#
_cell.length_a   1.000
_cell.length_b   1.000
_cell.length_c   1.000
_cell.angle_alpha   90.00
_cell.angle_beta   90.00
_cell.angle_gamma   90.00
#
_symmetry.space_group_name_H-M   'P 1'
#
loop_
_entity.id
_entity.type
_entity.pdbx_description
1 polymer ?
#
loop_
_entity_poly.entity_id
_entity_poly.type
_entity_poly.pdbx_seq_one_letter_code
_entity_poly.pdbx_strand_id
1 'polypeptide(L)'
;AKAMAMVDRNVALNGFEASKHGSFCADAIDFLAGIDDAKYDLIIVDPPAFAKHRGALKNALRAYQRLNARAIEKVAPGGFVFTFSCSQVVDKEDFALAVFSAAASTGRRVRILDRLNQPADHAVNIYHPEGEYLKGLLLYVE
;
A
#
# COMPACT_ATOMS: atom_id res chain seq x y z
N ALA A 1 5.48 11.24 14.71
CA ALA A 1 4.92 11.60 16.03
C ALA A 1 3.59 12.39 15.92
N LYS A 2 3.54 13.57 15.25
CA LYS A 2 2.28 14.35 15.16
C LYS A 2 1.13 13.60 14.48
N ALA A 3 1.38 12.89 13.38
CA ALA A 3 0.36 12.11 12.68
C ALA A 3 -0.24 11.01 13.56
N MET A 4 0.58 10.31 14.33
CA MET A 4 0.09 9.26 15.25
C MET A 4 -0.81 9.82 16.35
N ALA A 5 -0.46 10.97 16.94
CA ALA A 5 -1.34 11.63 17.91
C ALA A 5 -2.70 12.02 17.31
N MET A 6 -2.74 12.37 16.01
CA MET A 6 -4.00 12.63 15.30
C MET A 6 -4.79 11.34 15.06
N VAL A 7 -4.12 10.24 14.73
CA VAL A 7 -4.77 8.93 14.60
C VAL A 7 -5.45 8.53 15.91
N ASP A 8 -4.72 8.57 17.03
CA ASP A 8 -5.26 8.23 18.35
C ASP A 8 -6.45 9.11 18.72
N ARG A 9 -6.38 10.42 18.45
CA ARG A 9 -7.49 11.35 18.66
C ARG A 9 -8.71 10.99 17.79
N ASN A 10 -8.49 10.65 16.51
CA ASN A 10 -9.57 10.28 15.60
C ASN A 10 -10.23 8.97 16.01
N VAL A 11 -9.46 7.99 16.47
CA VAL A 11 -9.97 6.74 17.02
C VAL A 11 -10.92 7.01 18.19
N ALA A 12 -10.47 7.85 19.14
CA ALA A 12 -11.29 8.23 20.29
C ALA A 12 -12.56 9.01 19.90
N LEU A 13 -12.44 9.97 18.96
CA LEU A 13 -13.57 10.78 18.48
C LEU A 13 -14.65 9.93 17.77
N ASN A 14 -14.26 8.82 17.15
CA ASN A 14 -15.18 7.89 16.48
C ASN A 14 -15.71 6.79 17.41
N GLY A 15 -15.37 6.82 18.69
CA GLY A 15 -15.87 5.87 19.68
C GLY A 15 -15.29 4.45 19.56
N PHE A 16 -14.17 4.28 18.87
CA PHE A 16 -13.49 2.99 18.81
C PHE A 16 -12.79 2.68 20.14
N GLU A 17 -12.86 1.42 20.54
CA GLU A 17 -12.20 0.95 21.77
C GLU A 17 -10.66 1.04 21.64
N ALA A 18 -10.00 1.72 22.55
CA ALA A 18 -8.56 1.86 22.57
C ALA A 18 -7.83 0.50 22.62
N SER A 19 -8.45 -0.52 23.23
CA SER A 19 -7.91 -1.89 23.30
C SER A 19 -7.83 -2.61 21.95
N LYS A 20 -8.58 -2.15 20.95
CA LYS A 20 -8.61 -2.70 19.57
C LYS A 20 -7.78 -1.93 18.58
N HIS A 21 -7.06 -0.90 19.03
CA HIS A 21 -6.25 -0.03 18.18
C HIS A 21 -4.82 0.08 18.70
N GLY A 22 -3.85 0.09 17.81
CA GLY A 22 -2.45 0.36 18.11
C GLY A 22 -1.85 1.31 17.08
N SER A 23 -1.22 2.39 17.55
CA SER A 23 -0.48 3.34 16.71
C SER A 23 1.02 3.10 16.83
N PHE A 24 1.69 2.94 15.71
CA PHE A 24 3.13 2.67 15.66
C PHE A 24 3.83 3.73 14.78
N CYS A 25 4.80 4.43 15.35
CA CYS A 25 5.64 5.38 14.62
C CYS A 25 6.98 4.70 14.28
N ALA A 26 7.01 3.95 13.17
CA ALA A 26 8.15 3.16 12.74
C ALA A 26 8.31 3.21 11.22
N ASP A 27 9.45 2.74 10.70
CA ASP A 27 9.57 2.40 9.28
C ASP A 27 8.63 1.24 8.96
N ALA A 28 7.92 1.33 7.84
CA ALA A 28 6.89 0.35 7.49
C ALA A 28 7.48 -1.04 7.16
N ILE A 29 8.66 -1.09 6.55
CA ILE A 29 9.32 -2.36 6.21
C ILE A 29 9.83 -3.03 7.49
N ASP A 30 10.43 -2.25 8.39
CA ASP A 30 10.92 -2.77 9.67
C ASP A 30 9.76 -3.22 10.57
N PHE A 31 8.65 -2.46 10.59
CA PHE A 31 7.44 -2.85 11.32
C PHE A 31 6.88 -4.17 10.79
N LEU A 32 6.70 -4.30 9.47
CA LEU A 32 6.20 -5.54 8.86
C LEU A 32 7.15 -6.72 9.09
N ALA A 33 8.47 -6.49 9.11
CA ALA A 33 9.43 -7.55 9.40
C ALA A 33 9.33 -8.05 10.84
N GLY A 34 8.94 -7.20 11.78
CA GLY A 34 8.86 -7.49 13.21
C GLY A 34 7.53 -8.05 13.70
N ILE A 35 6.46 -8.05 12.88
CA ILE A 35 5.17 -8.62 13.26
C ILE A 35 5.13 -10.13 12.99
N ASP A 36 4.28 -10.83 13.74
CA ASP A 36 4.01 -12.25 13.54
C ASP A 36 3.36 -12.50 12.18
N ASP A 37 3.61 -13.67 11.60
CA ASP A 37 2.96 -14.10 10.37
C ASP A 37 1.46 -14.29 10.60
N ALA A 38 0.66 -14.00 9.58
CA ALA A 38 -0.80 -14.14 9.63
C ALA A 38 -1.50 -13.35 10.75
N LYS A 39 -0.86 -12.31 11.28
CA LYS A 39 -1.45 -11.47 12.33
C LYS A 39 -2.63 -10.64 11.84
N TYR A 40 -2.63 -10.26 10.57
CA TYR A 40 -3.65 -9.41 9.96
C TYR A 40 -4.30 -10.10 8.78
N ASP A 41 -5.64 -10.07 8.74
CA ASP A 41 -6.44 -10.56 7.61
C ASP A 41 -6.48 -9.56 6.45
N LEU A 42 -6.16 -8.30 6.73
CA LEU A 42 -6.12 -7.22 5.76
C LEU A 42 -4.96 -6.28 6.06
N ILE A 43 -4.17 -5.97 5.03
CA ILE A 43 -3.08 -4.99 5.10
C ILE A 43 -3.31 -3.93 4.02
N ILE A 44 -3.24 -2.66 4.41
CA ILE A 44 -3.29 -1.51 3.49
C ILE A 44 -1.88 -0.91 3.39
N VAL A 45 -1.35 -0.88 2.18
CA VAL A 45 -0.03 -0.35 1.83
C VAL A 45 -0.22 0.94 1.04
N ASP A 46 -0.10 2.08 1.69
CA ASP A 46 -0.27 3.41 1.08
C ASP A 46 0.94 4.31 1.40
N PRO A 47 2.09 4.03 0.78
CA PRO A 47 3.32 4.80 1.02
C PRO A 47 3.26 6.16 0.31
N PRO A 48 4.09 7.12 0.73
CA PRO A 48 4.31 8.33 -0.05
C PRO A 48 4.94 8.00 -1.41
N ALA A 49 4.87 8.94 -2.36
CA ALA A 49 5.49 8.78 -3.68
C ALA A 49 7.00 8.53 -3.56
N PHE A 50 7.45 7.33 -3.94
CA PHE A 50 8.87 6.97 -3.91
C PHE A 50 9.67 7.59 -5.07
N ALA A 51 9.01 8.03 -6.16
CA ALA A 51 9.65 8.75 -7.25
C ALA A 51 8.99 10.11 -7.48
N LYS A 52 9.80 11.17 -7.52
CA LYS A 52 9.38 12.53 -7.87
C LYS A 52 9.86 12.94 -9.28
N HIS A 53 10.78 12.17 -9.88
CA HIS A 53 11.34 12.40 -11.22
C HIS A 53 11.76 11.07 -11.84
N ARG A 54 11.83 11.02 -13.17
CA ARG A 54 12.13 9.78 -13.94
C ARG A 54 13.42 9.09 -13.54
N GLY A 55 14.47 9.85 -13.15
CA GLY A 55 15.72 9.27 -12.70
C GLY A 55 15.61 8.41 -11.42
N ALA A 56 14.54 8.59 -10.63
CA ALA A 56 14.27 7.80 -9.42
C ALA A 56 13.40 6.55 -9.67
N LEU A 57 12.87 6.35 -10.90
CA LEU A 57 11.91 5.29 -11.22
C LEU A 57 12.40 3.92 -10.79
N LYS A 58 13.58 3.50 -11.18
CA LYS A 58 14.13 2.17 -10.87
C LYS A 58 14.22 1.90 -9.36
N ASN A 59 14.63 2.91 -8.59
CA ASN A 59 14.71 2.79 -7.14
C ASN A 59 13.31 2.74 -6.49
N ALA A 60 12.37 3.52 -7.03
CA ALA A 60 10.98 3.51 -6.59
C ALA A 60 10.32 2.14 -6.81
N LEU A 61 10.47 1.53 -7.99
CA LEU A 61 9.94 0.21 -8.28
C LEU A 61 10.50 -0.86 -7.34
N ARG A 62 11.78 -0.80 -7.02
CA ARG A 62 12.40 -1.68 -6.02
C ARG A 62 11.83 -1.47 -4.61
N ALA A 63 11.54 -0.21 -4.24
CA ALA A 63 10.93 0.09 -2.95
C ALA A 63 9.49 -0.43 -2.87
N TYR A 64 8.68 -0.23 -3.92
CA TYR A 64 7.34 -0.84 -4.03
C TYR A 64 7.40 -2.37 -3.97
N GLN A 65 8.31 -2.99 -4.71
CA GLN A 65 8.50 -4.44 -4.67
C GLN A 65 8.78 -4.94 -3.26
N ARG A 66 9.76 -4.35 -2.55
CA ARG A 66 10.13 -4.78 -1.20
C ARG A 66 8.98 -4.61 -0.20
N LEU A 67 8.31 -3.46 -0.23
CA LEU A 67 7.20 -3.18 0.69
C LEU A 67 6.02 -4.12 0.45
N ASN A 68 5.66 -4.36 -0.81
CA ASN A 68 4.58 -5.28 -1.16
C ASN A 68 4.94 -6.75 -0.84
N ALA A 69 6.19 -7.16 -1.06
CA ALA A 69 6.64 -8.50 -0.67
C ALA A 69 6.42 -8.74 0.82
N ARG A 70 6.83 -7.79 1.68
CA ARG A 70 6.59 -7.89 3.13
C ARG A 70 5.12 -7.95 3.50
N ALA A 71 4.27 -7.14 2.87
CA ALA A 71 2.83 -7.19 3.12
C ALA A 71 2.23 -8.54 2.71
N ILE A 72 2.60 -9.06 1.53
CA ILE A 72 2.15 -10.36 1.03
C ILE A 72 2.65 -11.51 1.93
N GLU A 73 3.89 -11.46 2.41
CA GLU A 73 4.43 -12.46 3.34
C GLU A 73 3.66 -12.50 4.66
N LYS A 74 3.25 -11.34 5.17
CA LYS A 74 2.72 -11.17 6.53
C LYS A 74 1.20 -11.26 6.65
N VAL A 75 0.46 -11.03 5.57
CA VAL A 75 -1.00 -11.18 5.59
C VAL A 75 -1.39 -12.65 5.76
N ALA A 76 -2.48 -12.89 6.48
CA ALA A 76 -3.01 -14.23 6.70
C ALA A 76 -3.33 -14.95 5.36
N PRO A 77 -3.22 -16.29 5.31
CA PRO A 77 -3.75 -17.05 4.17
C PRO A 77 -5.26 -16.78 3.97
N GLY A 78 -5.67 -16.48 2.75
CA GLY A 78 -7.03 -16.03 2.45
C GLY A 78 -7.27 -14.55 2.76
N GLY A 79 -6.24 -13.82 3.15
CA GLY A 79 -6.32 -12.40 3.46
C GLY A 79 -6.17 -11.48 2.25
N PHE A 80 -6.27 -10.18 2.50
CA PHE A 80 -6.29 -9.16 1.46
C PHE A 80 -5.16 -8.15 1.64
N VAL A 81 -4.60 -7.70 0.53
CA VAL A 81 -3.68 -6.55 0.51
C VAL A 81 -4.23 -5.50 -0.44
N PHE A 82 -4.51 -4.31 0.10
CA PHE A 82 -4.70 -3.11 -0.71
C PHE A 82 -3.35 -2.41 -0.85
N THR A 83 -2.91 -2.17 -2.07
CA THR A 83 -1.63 -1.50 -2.30
C THR A 83 -1.79 -0.35 -3.29
N PHE A 84 -1.15 0.79 -2.98
CA PHE A 84 -1.32 2.04 -3.70
C PHE A 84 0.01 2.68 -4.10
N SER A 85 -0.06 3.49 -5.14
CA SER A 85 0.99 4.44 -5.53
C SER A 85 0.36 5.75 -5.98
N CYS A 86 0.79 6.86 -5.39
CA CYS A 86 0.44 8.22 -5.80
C CYS A 86 1.54 8.88 -6.66
N SER A 87 2.54 8.14 -7.13
CA SER A 87 3.63 8.68 -7.94
C SER A 87 3.18 8.89 -9.39
N GLN A 88 3.29 10.11 -9.91
CA GLN A 88 3.07 10.42 -11.32
C GLN A 88 4.09 9.75 -12.26
N VAL A 89 5.29 9.48 -11.76
CA VAL A 89 6.40 8.90 -12.52
C VAL A 89 6.25 7.40 -12.73
N VAL A 90 5.59 6.73 -11.80
CA VAL A 90 5.30 5.29 -11.85
C VAL A 90 3.95 5.12 -12.51
N ASP A 91 3.90 4.55 -13.69
CA ASP A 91 2.63 4.26 -14.37
C ASP A 91 1.93 3.00 -13.81
N LYS A 92 0.76 2.67 -14.37
CA LYS A 92 -0.06 1.55 -13.88
C LYS A 92 0.61 0.20 -14.14
N GLU A 93 1.28 0.06 -15.30
CA GLU A 93 1.98 -1.14 -15.72
C GLU A 93 3.24 -1.36 -14.87
N ASP A 94 4.04 -0.35 -14.70
CA ASP A 94 5.24 -0.37 -13.85
C ASP A 94 4.91 -0.75 -12.42
N PHE A 95 3.84 -0.15 -11.86
CA PHE A 95 3.38 -0.47 -10.51
C PHE A 95 2.91 -1.92 -10.41
N ALA A 96 2.08 -2.37 -11.36
CA ALA A 96 1.61 -3.76 -11.38
C ALA A 96 2.76 -4.76 -11.53
N LEU A 97 3.78 -4.44 -12.33
CA LEU A 97 4.99 -5.27 -12.49
C LEU A 97 5.80 -5.34 -11.19
N ALA A 98 5.93 -4.23 -10.47
CA ALA A 98 6.61 -4.22 -9.16
C ALA A 98 5.87 -5.11 -8.14
N VAL A 99 4.53 -5.06 -8.12
CA VAL A 99 3.70 -5.90 -7.24
C VAL A 99 3.73 -7.36 -7.69
N PHE A 100 3.70 -7.66 -9.00
CA PHE A 100 3.91 -9.01 -9.53
C PHE A 100 5.26 -9.59 -9.08
N SER A 101 6.33 -8.80 -9.22
CA SER A 101 7.68 -9.22 -8.80
C SER A 101 7.75 -9.47 -7.28
N ALA A 102 7.02 -8.67 -6.49
CA ALA A 102 6.87 -8.89 -5.06
C ALA A 102 6.19 -10.23 -4.77
N ALA A 103 5.03 -10.49 -5.37
CA ALA A 103 4.29 -11.74 -5.20
C ALA A 103 5.14 -12.96 -5.60
N ALA A 104 5.80 -12.90 -6.76
CA ALA A 104 6.66 -13.97 -7.24
C ALA A 104 7.81 -14.29 -6.26
N SER A 105 8.36 -13.28 -5.59
CA SER A 105 9.45 -13.46 -4.63
C SER A 105 9.02 -14.14 -3.32
N THR A 106 7.74 -14.08 -2.98
CA THR A 106 7.20 -14.70 -1.74
C THR A 106 6.82 -16.17 -1.91
N GLY A 107 6.69 -16.64 -3.15
CA GLY A 107 6.18 -17.98 -3.45
C GLY A 107 4.69 -18.19 -3.16
N ARG A 108 3.97 -17.17 -2.67
CA ARG A 108 2.52 -17.25 -2.41
C ARG A 108 1.72 -17.05 -3.69
N ARG A 109 0.56 -17.68 -3.76
CA ARG A 109 -0.41 -17.43 -4.83
C ARG A 109 -1.17 -16.14 -4.54
N VAL A 110 -1.12 -15.20 -5.48
CA VAL A 110 -1.75 -13.88 -5.34
C VAL A 110 -2.61 -13.63 -6.56
N ARG A 111 -3.84 -13.19 -6.32
CA ARG A 111 -4.80 -12.79 -7.37
C ARG A 111 -5.12 -11.32 -7.25
N ILE A 112 -5.15 -10.61 -8.36
CA ILE A 112 -5.69 -9.26 -8.42
C ILE A 112 -7.21 -9.39 -8.52
N LEU A 113 -7.92 -8.93 -7.50
CA LEU A 113 -9.38 -8.90 -7.50
C LEU A 113 -9.91 -7.63 -8.18
N ASP A 114 -9.22 -6.51 -7.98
CA ASP A 114 -9.63 -5.24 -8.55
C ASP A 114 -8.43 -4.32 -8.82
N ARG A 115 -8.61 -3.41 -9.78
CA ARG A 115 -7.69 -2.33 -10.12
C ARG A 115 -8.34 -1.00 -9.76
N LEU A 116 -7.82 -0.39 -8.71
CA LEU A 116 -8.38 0.81 -8.10
C LEU A 116 -7.81 2.07 -8.75
N ASN A 117 -8.67 3.04 -8.96
CA ASN A 117 -8.35 4.37 -9.48
C ASN A 117 -8.77 5.44 -8.48
N GLN A 118 -8.62 6.70 -8.88
CA GLN A 118 -9.12 7.83 -8.12
C GLN A 118 -10.65 7.76 -7.99
N PRO A 119 -11.20 8.07 -6.80
CA PRO A 119 -12.63 8.10 -6.59
C PRO A 119 -13.26 9.32 -7.25
N ALA A 120 -14.60 9.33 -7.35
CA ALA A 120 -15.35 10.38 -8.05
C ALA A 120 -15.21 11.78 -7.42
N ASP A 121 -14.95 11.85 -6.11
CA ASP A 121 -14.69 13.11 -5.39
C ASP A 121 -13.29 13.68 -5.66
N HIS A 122 -12.44 12.92 -6.34
CA HIS A 122 -11.14 13.36 -6.84
C HIS A 122 -11.05 13.18 -8.36
N ALA A 123 -12.00 13.78 -9.06
CA ALA A 123 -12.12 13.65 -10.51
C ALA A 123 -10.92 14.21 -11.26
N VAL A 124 -10.56 13.55 -12.36
CA VAL A 124 -9.51 14.02 -13.27
C VAL A 124 -10.11 14.97 -14.29
N ASN A 125 -9.49 16.13 -14.47
CA ASN A 125 -9.87 17.05 -15.53
C ASN A 125 -9.40 16.48 -16.87
N ILE A 126 -10.31 16.37 -17.85
CA ILE A 126 -10.02 15.80 -19.18
C ILE A 126 -8.92 16.58 -19.93
N TYR A 127 -8.74 17.86 -19.64
CA TYR A 127 -7.69 18.71 -20.23
C TYR A 127 -6.35 18.62 -19.45
N HIS A 128 -6.33 17.94 -18.29
CA HIS A 128 -5.17 17.78 -17.42
C HIS A 128 -5.03 16.32 -17.00
N PRO A 129 -4.68 15.42 -17.95
CA PRO A 129 -4.60 13.97 -17.69
C PRO A 129 -3.50 13.61 -16.68
N GLU A 130 -2.53 14.49 -16.46
CA GLU A 130 -1.51 14.33 -15.40
C GLU A 130 -2.10 14.30 -13.99
N GLY A 131 -3.35 14.73 -13.83
CA GLY A 131 -4.12 14.58 -12.59
C GLY A 131 -4.48 13.12 -12.27
N GLU A 132 -4.43 12.20 -13.24
CA GLU A 132 -4.64 10.76 -13.04
C GLU A 132 -3.35 10.09 -12.57
N TYR A 133 -3.02 10.25 -11.30
CA TYR A 133 -1.76 9.74 -10.73
C TYR A 133 -1.95 8.62 -9.70
N LEU A 134 -3.13 8.47 -9.12
CA LEU A 134 -3.40 7.42 -8.15
C LEU A 134 -3.72 6.10 -8.84
N LYS A 135 -3.10 5.05 -8.41
CA LYS A 135 -3.36 3.68 -8.83
C LYS A 135 -3.27 2.74 -7.64
N GLY A 136 -4.10 1.72 -7.66
CA GLY A 136 -4.11 0.72 -6.61
C GLY A 136 -4.46 -0.66 -7.13
N LEU A 137 -4.14 -1.67 -6.34
CA LEU A 137 -4.52 -3.06 -6.55
C LEU A 137 -5.14 -3.61 -5.28
N LEU A 138 -6.25 -4.31 -5.41
CA LEU A 138 -6.77 -5.19 -4.39
C LEU A 138 -6.31 -6.61 -4.68
N LEU A 139 -5.53 -7.16 -3.76
CA LEU A 139 -4.95 -8.50 -3.88
C LEU A 139 -5.63 -9.46 -2.89
N TYR A 140 -5.89 -10.66 -3.36
CA TYR A 140 -6.21 -11.82 -2.53
C TYR A 140 -4.99 -12.73 -2.45
N VAL A 141 -4.61 -13.15 -1.25
CA VAL A 141 -3.38 -13.90 -0.99
C VAL A 141 -3.71 -15.27 -0.40
N GLU A 142 -3.45 -16.34 -1.17
CA GLU A 142 -3.67 -17.74 -0.75
C GLU A 142 -2.57 -18.27 0.15
#